data_d6ea5ee7097d2c504665177a38062576
#
_entry.id   d6ea5ee7097d2c504665177a38062576
#
_cell.length_a   1.000
_cell.length_b   1.000
_cell.length_c   1.000
_cell.angle_alpha   90.00
_cell.angle_beta   90.00
_cell.angle_gamma   90.00
#
_symmetry.space_group_name_H-M   'P 1'
#
loop_
_entity.id
_entity.type
_entity.pdbx_description
1 polymer ?
#
loop_
_entity_poly.entity_id
_entity_poly.type
_entity_poly.pdbx_seq_one_letter_code
_entity_poly.pdbx_strand_id
1 'polypeptide(L)'
;TRRESGPLLVYALPNDVDHLRLGISIGKRCGNAVRRNRLKRLIREAFRLNRADWPGGYDLMVVIRPHDELTVTDYASHLEDTIGRLDQQWRKRTQKTSESSEDPPPPDS
;
A
#
# COMPACT_ATOMS: atom_id res chain seq x y z
N THR A 1 4.55 4.66 -8.12
CA THR A 1 3.74 3.47 -8.40
C THR A 1 2.55 3.40 -7.45
N ARG A 2 1.36 3.33 -8.00
CA ARG A 2 0.15 3.35 -7.19
C ARG A 2 -0.90 2.40 -7.75
N ARG A 3 -1.77 1.91 -6.87
CA ARG A 3 -2.93 1.08 -7.24
C ARG A 3 -4.12 1.44 -6.37
N GLU A 4 -5.30 1.27 -6.93
CA GLU A 4 -6.55 1.51 -6.23
C GLU A 4 -7.28 0.19 -6.02
N SER A 5 -7.94 0.06 -4.87
CA SER A 5 -8.86 -1.03 -4.61
C SER A 5 -9.93 -0.52 -3.64
N GLY A 6 -11.17 -0.45 -4.11
CA GLY A 6 -12.26 0.09 -3.32
C GLY A 6 -11.97 1.51 -2.84
N PRO A 7 -12.08 1.76 -1.54
CA PRO A 7 -11.86 3.10 -0.99
C PRO A 7 -10.38 3.43 -0.78
N LEU A 8 -9.47 2.54 -1.10
CA LEU A 8 -8.05 2.71 -0.81
C LEU A 8 -7.25 3.00 -2.06
N LEU A 9 -6.37 3.98 -1.96
CA LEU A 9 -5.35 4.25 -2.96
C LEU A 9 -4.01 4.01 -2.28
N VAL A 10 -3.21 3.10 -2.80
CA VAL A 10 -1.96 2.68 -2.18
C VAL A 10 -0.78 3.03 -3.07
N TYR A 11 0.18 3.74 -2.51
CA TYR A 11 1.47 4.00 -3.14
C TYR A 11 2.51 3.10 -2.52
N ALA A 12 3.42 2.58 -3.31
CA ALA A 12 4.52 1.75 -2.81
C ALA A 12 5.83 2.21 -3.40
N LEU A 13 6.84 2.33 -2.53
CA LEU A 13 8.22 2.62 -2.91
C LEU A 13 9.11 1.59 -2.25
N PRO A 14 10.10 1.02 -2.97
CA PRO A 14 11.06 0.13 -2.33
C PRO A 14 11.80 0.84 -1.20
N ASN A 15 12.12 0.09 -0.16
CA ASN A 15 12.91 0.61 0.95
C ASN A 15 14.14 -0.25 1.18
N ASP A 16 15.01 0.17 2.09
CA ASP A 16 16.25 -0.53 2.37
C ASP A 16 16.12 -1.57 3.48
N VAL A 17 14.93 -1.72 4.02
CA VAL A 17 14.65 -2.71 5.06
C VAL A 17 13.85 -3.86 4.45
N ASP A 18 13.86 -5.00 5.13
CA ASP A 18 13.21 -6.20 4.60
C ASP A 18 11.78 -6.39 5.10
N HIS A 19 11.17 -5.34 5.61
CA HIS A 19 9.78 -5.38 6.05
C HIS A 19 9.00 -4.21 5.47
N LEU A 20 7.67 -4.30 5.56
CA LEU A 20 6.77 -3.24 5.13
C LEU A 20 6.69 -2.15 6.18
N ARG A 21 6.68 -0.91 5.72
CA ARG A 21 6.38 0.24 6.58
C ARG A 21 5.10 0.89 6.06
N LEU A 22 4.24 1.30 6.98
CA LEU A 22 2.90 1.81 6.63
C LEU A 22 2.72 3.25 7.08
N GLY A 23 2.33 4.09 6.13
CA GLY A 23 1.81 5.42 6.40
C GLY A 23 0.35 5.49 5.97
N ILE A 24 -0.45 6.27 6.67
CA ILE A 24 -1.87 6.42 6.34
C ILE A 24 -2.19 7.91 6.21
N SER A 25 -2.87 8.26 5.12
CA SER A 25 -3.36 9.61 4.88
C SER A 25 -4.89 9.57 4.78
N ILE A 26 -5.56 10.43 5.55
CA ILE A 26 -7.01 10.49 5.55
C ILE A 26 -7.44 11.95 5.70
N GLY A 27 -8.30 12.40 4.81
CA GLY A 27 -8.78 13.77 4.79
C GLY A 27 -10.06 13.98 5.57
N LYS A 28 -10.41 15.25 5.77
CA LYS A 28 -11.59 15.65 6.52
C LYS A 28 -12.89 15.17 5.89
N ARG A 29 -12.90 14.89 4.60
CA ARG A 29 -14.07 14.36 3.89
C ARG A 29 -14.50 12.99 4.39
N CYS A 30 -13.62 12.27 5.06
CA CYS A 30 -13.93 10.95 5.60
C CYS A 30 -14.69 11.01 6.90
N GLY A 31 -14.95 12.20 7.42
CA GLY A 31 -15.75 12.39 8.63
C GLY A 31 -14.98 13.15 9.70
N ASN A 32 -15.53 13.14 10.92
CA ASN A 32 -14.91 13.82 12.04
C ASN A 32 -13.67 13.07 12.56
N ALA A 33 -13.00 13.64 13.55
CA ALA A 33 -11.76 13.05 14.06
C ALA A 33 -11.97 11.65 14.64
N VAL A 34 -13.09 11.42 15.30
CA VAL A 34 -13.40 10.09 15.87
C VAL A 34 -13.50 9.04 14.76
N ARG A 35 -14.26 9.34 13.70
CA ARG A 35 -14.40 8.43 12.58
C ARG A 35 -13.08 8.20 11.86
N ARG A 36 -12.33 9.28 11.61
CA ARG A 36 -11.03 9.16 10.93
C ARG A 36 -10.06 8.29 11.72
N ASN A 37 -10.00 8.46 13.03
CA ASN A 37 -9.15 7.64 13.89
C ASN A 37 -9.57 6.17 13.87
N ARG A 38 -10.87 5.93 13.84
CA ARG A 38 -11.41 4.57 13.76
C ARG A 38 -11.01 3.89 12.44
N LEU A 39 -11.14 4.60 11.32
CA LEU A 39 -10.75 4.06 10.01
C LEU A 39 -9.25 3.74 9.95
N LYS A 40 -8.42 4.64 10.48
CA LYS A 40 -6.98 4.38 10.56
C LYS A 40 -6.69 3.14 11.39
N ARG A 41 -7.39 2.97 12.51
CA ARG A 41 -7.20 1.81 13.39
C ARG A 41 -7.55 0.52 12.67
N LEU A 42 -8.65 0.50 11.94
CA LEU A 42 -9.09 -0.68 11.19
C LEU A 42 -8.06 -1.07 10.14
N ILE A 43 -7.50 -0.09 9.42
CA ILE A 43 -6.49 -0.36 8.40
C ILE A 43 -5.19 -0.82 9.03
N ARG A 44 -4.76 -0.22 10.13
CA ARG A 44 -3.57 -0.67 10.85
C ARG A 44 -3.73 -2.09 11.36
N GLU A 45 -4.90 -2.44 11.85
CA GLU A 45 -5.18 -3.80 12.32
C GLU A 45 -5.12 -4.80 11.16
N ALA A 46 -5.73 -4.46 10.03
CA ALA A 46 -5.66 -5.30 8.82
C ALA A 46 -4.22 -5.52 8.38
N PHE A 47 -3.41 -4.46 8.41
CA PHE A 47 -1.99 -4.54 8.08
C PHE A 47 -1.24 -5.42 9.07
N ARG A 48 -1.42 -5.17 10.37
CA ARG A 48 -0.72 -5.91 11.42
C ARG A 48 -0.98 -7.41 11.36
N LEU A 49 -2.22 -7.78 11.10
CA LEU A 49 -2.61 -9.20 11.07
C LEU A 49 -2.08 -9.96 9.86
N ASN A 50 -1.80 -9.26 8.77
CA ASN A 50 -1.51 -9.91 7.49
C ASN A 50 -0.13 -9.60 6.91
N ARG A 51 0.59 -8.65 7.48
CA ARG A 51 1.86 -8.19 6.87
C ARG A 51 2.90 -9.28 6.69
N ALA A 52 2.87 -10.31 7.53
CA ALA A 52 3.83 -11.40 7.44
C ALA A 52 3.65 -12.22 6.16
N ASP A 53 2.45 -12.20 5.58
CA ASP A 53 2.12 -12.93 4.36
C ASP A 53 2.30 -12.07 3.11
N TRP A 54 2.65 -10.80 3.27
CA TRP A 54 2.79 -9.87 2.16
C TRP A 54 4.25 -9.61 1.84
N PRO A 55 4.56 -9.23 0.57
CA PRO A 55 5.94 -8.91 0.20
C PRO A 55 6.50 -7.79 1.04
N GLY A 56 7.70 -7.97 1.58
CA GLY A 56 8.37 -6.93 2.35
C GLY A 56 9.22 -6.02 1.46
N GLY A 57 9.91 -5.07 2.08
CA GLY A 57 10.83 -4.21 1.37
C GLY A 57 10.20 -2.98 0.72
N TYR A 58 9.01 -2.57 1.16
CA TYR A 58 8.33 -1.39 0.63
C TYR A 58 7.86 -0.46 1.73
N ASP A 59 7.88 0.84 1.42
CA ASP A 59 7.15 1.84 2.17
C ASP A 59 5.81 2.02 1.48
N LEU A 60 4.72 1.85 2.24
CA LEU A 60 3.37 1.98 1.73
C LEU A 60 2.73 3.25 2.27
N MET A 61 2.11 4.02 1.40
CA MET A 61 1.25 5.12 1.80
C MET A 61 -0.17 4.79 1.36
N VAL A 62 -1.06 4.63 2.32
CA VAL A 62 -2.47 4.32 2.07
C VAL A 62 -3.27 5.59 2.20
N VAL A 63 -3.89 6.02 1.11
CA VAL A 63 -4.79 7.17 1.10
C VAL A 63 -6.22 6.65 1.18
N ILE A 64 -6.96 7.10 2.18
CA ILE A 64 -8.34 6.66 2.42
C ILE A 64 -9.29 7.68 1.82
N ARG A 65 -10.16 7.21 0.94
CA ARG A 65 -11.22 8.02 0.34
C ARG A 65 -12.51 7.91 1.15
N PRO A 66 -13.40 8.90 1.06
CA PRO A 66 -14.71 8.81 1.73
C PRO A 66 -15.46 7.55 1.28
N HIS A 67 -15.96 6.80 2.24
CA HIS A 67 -16.71 5.57 2.00
C HIS A 67 -17.42 5.15 3.29
N ASP A 68 -18.34 4.21 3.17
CA ASP A 68 -18.95 3.58 4.34
C ASP A 68 -17.97 2.62 4.99
N GLU A 69 -17.95 2.57 6.30
CA GLU A 69 -16.99 1.77 7.04
C GLU A 69 -17.06 0.28 6.65
N LEU A 70 -15.90 -0.31 6.41
CA LEU A 70 -15.76 -1.73 6.09
C LEU A 70 -15.19 -2.48 7.30
N THR A 71 -15.19 -3.82 7.19
CA THR A 71 -14.58 -4.66 8.23
C THR A 71 -13.07 -4.72 8.05
N VAL A 72 -12.37 -5.20 9.09
CA VAL A 72 -10.92 -5.44 9.01
C VAL A 72 -10.61 -6.40 7.87
N THR A 73 -11.42 -7.45 7.69
CA THR A 73 -11.23 -8.42 6.60
C THR A 73 -11.36 -7.77 5.23
N ASP A 74 -12.31 -6.86 5.06
CA ASP A 74 -12.48 -6.15 3.79
C ASP A 74 -11.28 -5.26 3.50
N TYR A 75 -10.79 -4.53 4.50
CA TYR A 75 -9.59 -3.70 4.31
C TYR A 75 -8.38 -4.56 4.01
N ALA A 76 -8.23 -5.70 4.66
CA ALA A 76 -7.13 -6.62 4.38
C ALA A 76 -7.18 -7.11 2.93
N SER A 77 -8.36 -7.42 2.41
CA SER A 77 -8.51 -7.84 1.01
C SER A 77 -8.10 -6.74 0.04
N HIS A 78 -8.50 -5.49 0.29
CA HIS A 78 -8.10 -4.37 -0.55
C HIS A 78 -6.59 -4.13 -0.49
N LEU A 79 -6.00 -4.20 0.69
CA LEU A 79 -4.56 -4.05 0.85
C LEU A 79 -3.81 -5.17 0.14
N GLU A 80 -4.25 -6.40 0.31
CA GLU A 80 -3.61 -7.55 -0.33
C GLU A 80 -3.62 -7.42 -1.85
N ASP A 81 -4.76 -7.02 -2.42
CA ASP A 81 -4.89 -6.82 -3.85
C ASP A 81 -3.92 -5.75 -4.36
N THR A 82 -3.88 -4.59 -3.70
CA THR A 82 -3.01 -3.49 -4.12
C THR A 82 -1.53 -3.82 -3.93
N ILE A 83 -1.17 -4.39 -2.79
CA ILE A 83 0.23 -4.73 -2.48
C ILE A 83 0.74 -5.80 -3.44
N GLY A 84 -0.06 -6.81 -3.73
CA GLY A 84 0.31 -7.85 -4.68
C GLY A 84 0.58 -7.31 -6.08
N ARG A 85 -0.29 -6.41 -6.57
CA ARG A 85 -0.12 -5.79 -7.88
C ARG A 85 1.09 -4.87 -7.93
N LEU A 86 1.32 -4.09 -6.87
CA LEU A 86 2.47 -3.20 -6.79
C LEU A 86 3.77 -3.99 -6.75
N ASP A 87 3.80 -5.08 -5.99
CA ASP A 87 4.98 -5.95 -5.92
C ASP A 87 5.30 -6.55 -7.28
N GLN A 88 4.29 -7.05 -8.00
CA GLN A 88 4.47 -7.58 -9.35
C GLN A 88 5.03 -6.52 -10.28
N GLN A 89 4.52 -5.30 -10.20
CA GLN A 89 4.98 -4.20 -11.03
C GLN A 89 6.46 -3.87 -10.76
N TRP A 90 6.87 -3.83 -9.50
CA TRP A 90 8.25 -3.58 -9.14
C TRP A 90 9.17 -4.72 -9.54
N ARG A 91 8.72 -5.95 -9.40
CA ARG A 91 9.49 -7.12 -9.85
C ARG A 91 9.71 -7.11 -11.35
N LYS A 92 8.70 -6.76 -12.13
CA LYS A 92 8.82 -6.64 -13.58
C LYS A 92 9.83 -5.58 -13.97
N ARG A 93 9.83 -4.42 -13.28
CA ARG A 93 10.81 -3.37 -13.52
C ARG A 93 12.23 -3.85 -13.24
N THR A 94 12.41 -4.56 -12.13
CA THR A 94 13.70 -5.11 -11.75
C THR A 94 14.19 -6.10 -12.79
N GLN A 95 13.32 -6.98 -13.26
CA GLN A 95 13.67 -7.95 -14.31
C GLN A 95 14.06 -7.25 -15.59
N LYS A 96 13.30 -6.26 -16.04
CA LYS A 96 13.65 -5.50 -17.23
C LYS A 96 14.99 -4.81 -17.09
N THR A 97 15.24 -4.22 -15.94
CA THR A 97 16.50 -3.56 -15.66
C THR A 97 17.66 -4.56 -15.74
N SER A 98 17.46 -5.73 -15.17
CA SER A 98 18.47 -6.80 -15.21
C SER A 98 18.73 -7.29 -16.63
N GLU A 99 17.70 -7.40 -17.43
CA GLU A 99 17.83 -7.86 -18.82
C GLU A 99 18.49 -6.82 -19.70
N SER A 100 18.14 -5.56 -19.54
CA SER A 100 18.70 -4.50 -20.37
C SER A 100 20.09 -4.09 -19.93
N SER A 101 20.40 -4.15 -18.67
CA SER A 101 21.69 -3.88 -18.02
C SER A 101 22.42 -2.63 -18.47
N GLU A 102 21.97 -1.97 -19.50
CA GLU A 102 22.65 -0.79 -20.08
C GLU A 102 22.14 0.51 -19.50
N ASP A 103 20.87 0.58 -19.26
CA ASP A 103 20.23 1.82 -18.80
C ASP A 103 19.52 1.57 -17.48
N PRO A 104 20.09 2.04 -16.38
CA PRO A 104 19.35 2.00 -15.13
C PRO A 104 18.11 2.89 -15.27
N PRO A 105 16.98 2.49 -14.66
CA PRO A 105 15.80 3.32 -14.70
C PRO A 105 16.06 4.65 -14.00
N PRO A 106 15.36 5.74 -14.39
CA PRO A 106 15.47 6.99 -13.65
C PRO A 106 15.19 6.79 -12.17
N PRO A 107 15.86 7.55 -11.29
CA PRO A 107 15.69 7.32 -9.86
C PRO A 107 14.29 7.55 -9.32
N ASP A 108 13.49 8.31 -10.05
CA ASP A 108 12.11 8.58 -9.65
C ASP A 108 11.10 7.63 -10.29
N SER A 109 11.55 6.65 -11.00
CA SER A 109 10.70 5.72 -11.72
C SER A 109 10.17 4.63 -10.84
#